data_d223af6e48acfd57252947d8b65ebc29
#
_entry.id   d223af6e48acfd57252947d8b65ebc29
#
_cell.length_a   1.000
_cell.length_b   1.000
_cell.length_c   1.000
_cell.angle_alpha   90.00
_cell.angle_beta   90.00
_cell.angle_gamma   90.00
#
_symmetry.space_group_name_H-M   'P 1'
#
loop_
_entity.id
_entity.type
_entity.pdbx_description
1 polymer ?
#
loop_
_entity_poly.entity_id
_entity_poly.type
_entity_poly.pdbx_seq_one_letter_code
_entity_poly.pdbx_strand_id
1 'polypeptide(L)'
;MRLRPVGVLVGATFVLGGLASVAAAEPRGGLNDRTERVTGGSGGGRVSAEASFSGVIVDNGSASSGSLISSSTWKPPACYFAPRWTAPAFKSWWEGHVLPMAGKMESSDFQSDLTREHEELYGPEGVYPDHNMEHQEDGTWWGVHINPTARGTAEAMSCYRGASYLWVEHSDPPPSMSGIPDVQVLAELAYEHVDIPGLSFEVSPAADAQKVNLATWVWLPASELGSVSVTARLDGYASLSSTVTARPVSVSLDAGTADATVHAGSGGCAVSSAGVIGAEWTSARKGETPPCGVTYHRATHATGGYELSATVTWEVSWEGSDGSGGDLPAGEFGSSQPVQVQEVQTIVR
;
A
#
# COMPACT_ATOMS: atom_id res chain seq x y z
N MET A 1 -27.37 -3.01 -37.64
CA MET A 1 -26.55 -3.85 -36.77
C MET A 1 -25.19 -4.02 -37.47
N ARG A 2 -24.26 -3.09 -37.24
CA ARG A 2 -22.91 -3.12 -37.84
C ARG A 2 -21.99 -3.64 -36.77
N LEU A 3 -21.46 -4.84 -36.95
CA LEU A 3 -20.37 -5.39 -36.16
C LEU A 3 -19.14 -4.49 -36.39
N ARG A 4 -18.74 -3.75 -35.36
CA ARG A 4 -17.42 -3.09 -35.31
C ARG A 4 -16.38 -4.18 -35.07
N PRO A 5 -15.26 -4.18 -35.78
CA PRO A 5 -14.19 -5.13 -35.52
C PRO A 5 -13.59 -4.88 -34.15
N VAL A 6 -13.49 -5.96 -33.37
CA VAL A 6 -12.67 -6.09 -32.15
C VAL A 6 -11.27 -5.59 -32.49
N GLY A 7 -10.74 -4.74 -31.62
CA GLY A 7 -9.52 -4.00 -31.79
C GLY A 7 -8.38 -4.78 -32.46
N VAL A 8 -7.95 -4.28 -33.58
CA VAL A 8 -6.70 -4.71 -34.22
C VAL A 8 -5.59 -4.18 -33.31
N LEU A 9 -4.88 -5.10 -32.66
CA LEU A 9 -3.61 -4.83 -31.98
C LEU A 9 -2.59 -4.37 -33.07
N VAL A 10 -2.57 -3.09 -33.36
CA VAL A 10 -1.46 -2.49 -34.13
C VAL A 10 -0.38 -2.17 -33.10
N GLY A 11 0.38 -3.18 -32.75
CA GLY A 11 1.57 -3.01 -31.95
C GLY A 11 2.66 -2.36 -32.78
N ALA A 12 2.80 -1.05 -32.68
CA ALA A 12 3.99 -0.36 -33.13
C ALA A 12 5.17 -0.77 -32.25
N THR A 13 5.89 -1.81 -32.65
CA THR A 13 7.07 -2.29 -31.93
C THR A 13 8.25 -1.41 -32.35
N PHE A 14 8.54 -0.38 -31.55
CA PHE A 14 9.77 0.39 -31.74
C PHE A 14 10.99 -0.46 -31.35
N VAL A 15 11.67 -1.01 -32.35
CA VAL A 15 13.00 -1.58 -32.18
C VAL A 15 14.00 -0.42 -32.15
N LEU A 16 14.21 0.17 -30.98
CA LEU A 16 15.34 1.08 -30.76
C LEU A 16 16.64 0.28 -30.69
N GLY A 17 17.26 0.11 -31.86
CA GLY A 17 18.64 -0.35 -31.97
C GLY A 17 19.56 0.64 -31.27
N GLY A 18 20.32 0.11 -30.31
CA GLY A 18 21.32 0.69 -29.46
C GLY A 18 21.70 2.16 -29.67
N LEU A 19 21.27 3.02 -28.76
CA LEU A 19 21.87 4.32 -28.53
C LEU A 19 22.02 4.57 -27.02
N ALA A 20 23.20 5.08 -26.71
CA ALA A 20 23.61 5.49 -25.38
C ALA A 20 22.66 6.51 -24.78
N SER A 21 22.39 6.29 -23.50
CA SER A 21 21.95 7.26 -22.47
C SER A 21 21.41 8.60 -22.98
N VAL A 22 20.15 8.63 -23.40
CA VAL A 22 19.36 9.84 -23.27
C VAL A 22 18.37 9.56 -22.15
N ALA A 23 18.59 10.18 -21.00
CA ALA A 23 17.58 10.24 -19.95
C ALA A 23 16.36 10.92 -20.58
N ALA A 24 15.36 10.14 -20.98
CA ALA A 24 14.09 10.68 -21.40
C ALA A 24 13.51 11.39 -20.18
N ALA A 25 13.54 12.72 -20.22
CA ALA A 25 12.80 13.52 -19.25
C ALA A 25 11.33 13.12 -19.40
N GLU A 26 10.75 12.53 -18.38
CA GLU A 26 9.31 12.33 -18.34
C GLU A 26 8.64 13.68 -18.56
N PRO A 27 7.61 13.78 -19.41
CA PRO A 27 6.85 14.99 -19.53
C PRO A 27 6.21 15.29 -18.16
N ARG A 28 6.67 16.35 -17.52
CA ARG A 28 5.99 16.95 -16.38
C ARG A 28 4.68 17.51 -16.92
N GLY A 29 3.59 16.79 -16.71
CA GLY A 29 2.28 17.27 -17.16
C GLY A 29 1.39 16.21 -17.80
N GLY A 30 1.30 15.02 -17.24
CA GLY A 30 0.23 14.06 -17.54
C GLY A 30 -0.52 13.82 -16.25
N LEU A 31 -1.78 13.77 -16.32
CA LEU A 31 -2.89 13.53 -15.38
C LEU A 31 -2.65 13.35 -13.88
N ASN A 32 -1.46 13.43 -13.34
CA ASN A 32 -1.20 13.45 -11.90
C ASN A 32 0.10 14.18 -11.59
N ASP A 33 0.16 15.50 -11.85
CA ASP A 33 1.00 16.39 -11.05
C ASP A 33 0.21 16.76 -9.78
N ARG A 34 -0.29 15.74 -9.07
CA ARG A 34 -0.65 15.87 -7.67
C ARG A 34 0.56 15.48 -6.85
N THR A 35 1.48 16.43 -6.73
CA THR A 35 2.42 16.48 -5.61
C THR A 35 1.68 16.17 -4.33
N GLU A 36 2.26 15.25 -3.54
CA GLU A 36 1.92 15.02 -2.14
C GLU A 36 1.38 16.27 -1.46
N ARG A 37 0.08 16.36 -1.32
CA ARG A 37 -0.52 17.29 -0.40
C ARG A 37 -1.06 16.49 0.78
N VAL A 38 -0.16 16.22 1.72
CA VAL A 38 -0.54 15.83 3.07
C VAL A 38 -1.31 17.00 3.69
N THR A 39 -2.61 16.99 3.56
CA THR A 39 -3.46 17.89 4.34
C THR A 39 -3.89 17.14 5.60
N GLY A 40 -3.09 17.28 6.66
CA GLY A 40 -3.51 16.93 8.01
C GLY A 40 -4.64 17.83 8.46
N GLY A 41 -5.86 17.31 8.49
CA GLY A 41 -7.02 17.92 9.12
C GLY A 41 -7.49 17.02 10.25
N SER A 42 -7.32 17.45 11.51
CA SER A 42 -7.92 16.82 12.68
C SER A 42 -9.42 17.10 12.68
N GLY A 43 -10.20 16.10 12.31
CA GLY A 43 -11.66 16.13 12.41
C GLY A 43 -12.21 14.92 11.69
N GLY A 44 -12.88 14.01 12.41
CA GLY A 44 -13.43 12.71 12.02
C GLY A 44 -13.86 12.55 10.55
N GLY A 45 -12.95 12.51 9.64
CA GLY A 45 -13.14 12.36 8.22
C GLY A 45 -12.03 11.48 7.66
N ARG A 46 -12.39 10.56 6.81
CA ARG A 46 -11.48 9.69 6.05
C ARG A 46 -10.36 10.51 5.46
N VAL A 47 -9.14 10.25 5.87
CA VAL A 47 -7.94 10.74 5.20
C VAL A 47 -7.52 9.65 4.22
N SER A 48 -7.82 9.87 2.93
CA SER A 48 -7.24 9.06 1.87
C SER A 48 -5.80 9.54 1.65
N ALA A 49 -4.81 8.73 2.01
CA ALA A 49 -3.45 8.91 1.55
C ALA A 49 -3.36 8.31 0.15
N GLU A 50 -3.42 9.16 -0.88
CA GLU A 50 -3.12 8.75 -2.25
C GLU A 50 -1.61 8.54 -2.38
N ALA A 51 -1.15 7.32 -2.23
CA ALA A 51 0.14 6.94 -2.78
C ALA A 51 -0.10 6.51 -4.23
N SER A 52 0.13 7.41 -5.15
CA SER A 52 -0.14 7.17 -6.56
C SER A 52 1.04 6.47 -7.22
N PHE A 53 0.94 5.18 -7.47
CA PHE A 53 1.53 4.64 -8.69
C PHE A 53 0.73 5.25 -9.84
N SER A 54 1.40 5.94 -10.78
CA SER A 54 0.71 6.56 -11.92
C SER A 54 -0.20 5.53 -12.61
N GLY A 55 -1.50 5.78 -12.66
CA GLY A 55 -2.48 4.85 -13.22
C GLY A 55 -3.04 3.81 -12.24
N VAL A 56 -2.63 3.80 -10.97
CA VAL A 56 -3.23 3.00 -9.89
C VAL A 56 -3.58 3.92 -8.73
N ILE A 57 -4.77 3.80 -8.19
CA ILE A 57 -5.25 4.55 -7.03
C ILE A 57 -5.24 3.61 -5.83
N VAL A 58 -4.64 4.05 -4.72
CA VAL A 58 -4.65 3.35 -3.45
C VAL A 58 -5.44 4.16 -2.43
N ASP A 59 -6.54 3.61 -1.94
CA ASP A 59 -7.41 4.23 -0.95
C ASP A 59 -7.11 3.64 0.43
N ASN A 60 -6.51 4.43 1.32
CA ASN A 60 -6.28 4.09 2.72
C ASN A 60 -7.45 4.59 3.57
N GLY A 61 -8.17 3.68 4.22
CA GLY A 61 -9.34 4.00 5.03
C GLY A 61 -9.07 4.70 6.36
N SER A 62 -7.82 4.85 6.81
CA SER A 62 -7.49 5.36 8.16
C SER A 62 -6.15 6.09 8.19
N ALA A 63 -6.10 7.18 8.95
CA ALA A 63 -4.84 7.85 9.31
C ALA A 63 -4.10 7.02 10.37
N SER A 64 -2.81 6.80 10.20
CA SER A 64 -2.03 5.93 11.06
C SER A 64 -0.71 6.53 11.50
N SER A 65 -0.12 5.95 12.53
CA SER A 65 1.18 6.33 13.08
C SER A 65 2.26 5.26 12.92
N GLY A 66 1.99 4.16 12.21
CA GLY A 66 2.96 3.10 11.96
C GLY A 66 2.63 2.28 10.73
N SER A 67 3.65 1.77 10.07
CA SER A 67 3.55 0.84 8.95
C SER A 67 3.81 -0.57 9.43
N LEU A 68 3.11 -1.57 8.89
CA LEU A 68 3.46 -2.96 9.14
C LEU A 68 4.90 -3.20 8.67
N ILE A 69 5.74 -3.70 9.57
CA ILE A 69 7.06 -4.17 9.19
C ILE A 69 6.85 -5.48 8.45
N SER A 70 6.70 -5.38 7.14
CA SER A 70 6.58 -6.53 6.29
C SER A 70 7.91 -7.27 6.18
N SER A 71 7.91 -8.56 6.44
CA SER A 71 8.98 -9.45 6.05
C SER A 71 8.88 -9.85 4.56
N SER A 72 7.98 -9.23 3.81
CA SER A 72 7.77 -9.51 2.40
C SER A 72 9.03 -9.19 1.59
N THR A 73 9.46 -10.15 0.80
CA THR A 73 10.53 -9.97 -0.20
C THR A 73 9.97 -9.53 -1.54
N TRP A 74 8.67 -9.28 -1.62
CA TRP A 74 8.02 -8.82 -2.84
C TRP A 74 8.57 -7.46 -3.26
N LYS A 75 8.77 -7.32 -4.56
CA LYS A 75 9.18 -6.06 -5.17
C LYS A 75 8.17 -5.71 -6.25
N PRO A 76 7.71 -4.45 -6.29
CA PRO A 76 6.85 -4.01 -7.37
C PRO A 76 7.53 -4.21 -8.73
N PRO A 77 6.77 -4.55 -9.78
CA PRO A 77 7.33 -4.71 -11.12
C PRO A 77 8.06 -3.42 -11.54
N ALA A 78 9.18 -3.56 -12.24
CA ALA A 78 9.97 -2.43 -12.72
C ALA A 78 9.17 -1.51 -13.66
N CYS A 79 8.16 -2.07 -14.32
CA CYS A 79 7.20 -1.36 -15.14
C CYS A 79 5.90 -2.13 -15.26
N TYR A 80 4.84 -1.42 -15.62
CA TYR A 80 3.53 -1.97 -15.90
C TYR A 80 2.83 -1.13 -16.96
N PHE A 81 1.76 -1.68 -17.57
CA PHE A 81 0.96 -1.03 -18.59
C PHE A 81 -0.40 -0.64 -17.99
N ALA A 82 -0.75 0.65 -18.05
CA ALA A 82 -1.95 1.18 -17.40
C ALA A 82 -2.42 2.48 -18.08
N PRO A 83 -3.61 3.01 -17.75
CA PRO A 83 -4.06 4.33 -18.16
C PRO A 83 -3.01 5.39 -17.84
N ARG A 84 -2.70 6.24 -18.83
CA ARG A 84 -1.59 7.18 -18.69
C ARG A 84 -1.89 8.61 -19.13
N TRP A 85 -2.61 8.79 -20.24
CA TRP A 85 -2.89 10.11 -20.78
C TRP A 85 -4.33 10.28 -21.20
N THR A 86 -4.87 11.47 -21.03
CA THR A 86 -6.03 11.93 -21.81
C THR A 86 -5.61 12.15 -23.25
N ALA A 87 -6.58 12.24 -24.18
CA ALA A 87 -6.28 12.52 -25.59
C ALA A 87 -5.47 13.83 -25.78
N PRO A 88 -5.80 14.98 -25.14
CA PRO A 88 -5.00 16.19 -25.22
C PRO A 88 -3.56 16.04 -24.68
N ALA A 89 -3.41 15.32 -23.58
CA ALA A 89 -2.09 15.11 -22.97
C ALA A 89 -1.22 14.20 -23.84
N PHE A 90 -1.80 13.14 -24.42
CA PHE A 90 -1.08 12.25 -25.32
C PHE A 90 -0.64 12.98 -26.61
N LYS A 91 -1.54 13.77 -27.22
CA LYS A 91 -1.22 14.58 -28.39
C LYS A 91 -0.06 15.54 -28.09
N SER A 92 -0.16 16.29 -27.01
CA SER A 92 0.90 17.24 -26.61
C SER A 92 2.23 16.54 -26.36
N TRP A 93 2.19 15.36 -25.73
CA TRP A 93 3.40 14.57 -25.49
C TRP A 93 3.98 14.02 -26.80
N TRP A 94 3.15 13.48 -27.68
CA TRP A 94 3.58 12.92 -28.97
C TRP A 94 4.22 13.99 -29.85
N GLU A 95 3.50 15.09 -30.08
CA GLU A 95 3.98 16.21 -30.92
C GLU A 95 5.17 16.94 -30.29
N GLY A 96 5.22 17.04 -28.97
CA GLY A 96 6.29 17.76 -28.27
C GLY A 96 7.55 16.93 -28.03
N HIS A 97 7.48 15.60 -28.01
CA HIS A 97 8.60 14.73 -27.66
C HIS A 97 8.94 13.72 -28.76
N VAL A 98 7.94 12.96 -29.26
CA VAL A 98 8.21 11.87 -30.21
C VAL A 98 8.59 12.41 -31.59
N LEU A 99 7.77 13.29 -32.15
CA LEU A 99 8.05 13.85 -33.48
C LEU A 99 9.36 14.67 -33.57
N PRO A 100 9.71 15.53 -32.56
CA PRO A 100 10.98 16.24 -32.59
C PRO A 100 12.21 15.35 -32.43
N MET A 101 12.07 14.17 -31.77
CA MET A 101 13.16 13.19 -31.69
C MET A 101 13.47 12.57 -33.05
N ALA A 102 12.44 12.30 -33.86
CA ALA A 102 12.62 11.79 -35.22
C ALA A 102 13.50 12.74 -36.07
N GLY A 103 13.23 14.04 -36.01
CA GLY A 103 13.99 15.06 -36.73
C GLY A 103 15.46 15.21 -36.31
N LYS A 104 15.87 14.62 -35.19
CA LYS A 104 17.25 14.62 -34.68
C LYS A 104 18.02 13.33 -34.97
N MET A 105 17.36 12.31 -35.51
CA MET A 105 17.99 11.04 -35.87
C MET A 105 18.65 11.14 -37.25
N GLU A 106 19.83 10.58 -37.38
CA GLU A 106 20.60 10.61 -38.66
C GLU A 106 20.04 9.68 -39.75
N SER A 107 19.14 8.75 -39.40
CA SER A 107 18.54 7.81 -40.35
C SER A 107 17.31 8.42 -41.01
N SER A 108 17.41 8.68 -42.30
CA SER A 108 16.30 9.15 -43.16
C SER A 108 15.13 8.14 -43.20
N ASP A 109 15.43 6.84 -43.11
CA ASP A 109 14.46 5.76 -43.20
C ASP A 109 13.57 5.75 -41.94
N PHE A 110 14.19 5.95 -40.75
CA PHE A 110 13.43 6.05 -39.50
C PHE A 110 12.52 7.28 -39.45
N GLN A 111 12.98 8.43 -39.98
CA GLN A 111 12.14 9.63 -40.05
C GLN A 111 10.94 9.43 -40.96
N SER A 112 11.13 8.81 -42.11
CA SER A 112 10.03 8.53 -43.05
C SER A 112 9.07 7.49 -42.50
N ASP A 113 9.56 6.47 -41.80
CA ASP A 113 8.72 5.45 -41.15
C ASP A 113 7.86 6.03 -40.04
N LEU A 114 8.45 6.86 -39.16
CA LEU A 114 7.70 7.51 -38.09
C LEU A 114 6.67 8.52 -38.61
N THR A 115 7.00 9.25 -39.67
CA THR A 115 6.04 10.18 -40.30
C THR A 115 4.87 9.44 -40.94
N ARG A 116 5.14 8.33 -41.62
CA ARG A 116 4.11 7.48 -42.21
C ARG A 116 3.23 6.86 -41.10
N GLU A 117 3.85 6.31 -40.05
CA GLU A 117 3.13 5.74 -38.92
C GLU A 117 2.24 6.80 -38.24
N HIS A 118 2.77 8.03 -38.08
CA HIS A 118 1.97 9.13 -37.52
C HIS A 118 0.74 9.42 -38.38
N GLU A 119 0.88 9.51 -39.70
CA GLU A 119 -0.23 9.76 -40.60
C GLU A 119 -1.25 8.60 -40.62
N GLU A 120 -0.76 7.36 -40.63
CA GLU A 120 -1.60 6.16 -40.57
C GLU A 120 -2.40 6.01 -39.27
N LEU A 121 -1.82 6.46 -38.15
CA LEU A 121 -2.45 6.36 -36.84
C LEU A 121 -3.27 7.61 -36.49
N TYR A 122 -2.72 8.79 -36.67
CA TYR A 122 -3.27 10.04 -36.13
C TYR A 122 -3.65 11.07 -37.20
N GLY A 123 -3.42 10.77 -38.48
CA GLY A 123 -3.90 11.59 -39.58
C GLY A 123 -5.42 11.64 -39.67
N PRO A 124 -5.99 12.51 -40.54
CA PRO A 124 -7.45 12.72 -40.60
C PRO A 124 -8.26 11.45 -40.92
N GLU A 125 -7.66 10.49 -41.65
CA GLU A 125 -8.24 9.19 -41.97
C GLU A 125 -7.58 8.04 -41.19
N GLY A 126 -6.78 8.35 -40.19
CA GLY A 126 -6.04 7.39 -39.39
C GLY A 126 -6.93 6.61 -38.42
N VAL A 127 -6.30 5.64 -37.74
CA VAL A 127 -7.02 4.77 -36.79
C VAL A 127 -7.58 5.58 -35.60
N TYR A 128 -6.83 6.60 -35.17
CA TYR A 128 -7.14 7.49 -34.04
C TYR A 128 -7.02 8.95 -34.49
N PRO A 129 -7.96 9.47 -35.31
CA PRO A 129 -7.84 10.81 -35.89
C PRO A 129 -7.56 11.86 -34.83
N ASP A 130 -6.56 12.70 -35.11
CA ASP A 130 -6.12 13.74 -34.18
C ASP A 130 -5.90 13.25 -32.75
N HIS A 131 -5.33 12.03 -32.58
CA HIS A 131 -5.06 11.38 -31.28
C HIS A 131 -6.34 11.12 -30.47
N ASN A 132 -7.48 10.91 -31.12
CA ASN A 132 -8.81 10.76 -30.50
C ASN A 132 -9.30 12.00 -29.72
N MET A 133 -8.94 13.21 -30.15
CA MET A 133 -9.40 14.45 -29.52
C MET A 133 -10.91 14.59 -29.47
N GLU A 134 -11.63 14.11 -30.50
CA GLU A 134 -13.10 14.12 -30.53
C GLU A 134 -13.73 13.13 -29.54
N HIS A 135 -12.95 12.14 -29.10
CA HIS A 135 -13.36 11.07 -28.17
C HIS A 135 -12.71 11.18 -26.79
N GLN A 136 -12.21 12.37 -26.43
CA GLN A 136 -11.42 12.56 -25.19
C GLN A 136 -12.15 12.14 -23.91
N GLU A 137 -13.49 12.15 -23.91
CA GLU A 137 -14.31 11.75 -22.76
C GLU A 137 -14.67 10.24 -22.79
N ASP A 138 -14.45 9.57 -23.93
CA ASP A 138 -14.89 8.20 -24.15
C ASP A 138 -13.85 7.16 -23.71
N GLY A 139 -12.58 7.58 -23.56
CA GLY A 139 -11.49 6.64 -23.27
C GLY A 139 -10.22 7.32 -22.78
N THR A 140 -9.17 6.51 -22.67
CA THR A 140 -7.85 6.94 -22.16
C THR A 140 -6.74 6.26 -22.94
N TRP A 141 -5.66 6.98 -23.21
CA TRP A 141 -4.44 6.41 -23.74
C TRP A 141 -3.69 5.65 -22.67
N TRP A 142 -3.43 4.39 -22.93
CA TRP A 142 -2.63 3.51 -22.11
C TRP A 142 -1.17 3.53 -22.56
N GLY A 143 -0.27 3.34 -21.61
CA GLY A 143 1.15 3.28 -21.87
C GLY A 143 1.93 2.67 -20.71
N VAL A 144 3.21 2.47 -20.94
CA VAL A 144 4.11 1.93 -19.94
C VAL A 144 4.38 2.96 -18.83
N HIS A 145 4.18 2.54 -17.61
CA HIS A 145 4.64 3.24 -16.40
C HIS A 145 5.90 2.59 -15.89
N ILE A 146 6.88 3.40 -15.52
CA ILE A 146 8.12 2.94 -14.88
C ILE A 146 8.00 3.16 -13.38
N ASN A 147 8.23 2.09 -12.62
CA ASN A 147 8.32 2.22 -11.17
C ASN A 147 9.45 3.19 -10.80
N PRO A 148 9.19 4.26 -10.04
CA PRO A 148 10.20 5.24 -9.66
C PRO A 148 11.43 4.62 -8.99
N THR A 149 11.23 3.56 -8.18
CA THR A 149 12.32 2.86 -7.48
C THR A 149 13.19 2.01 -8.41
N ALA A 150 12.66 1.63 -9.58
CA ALA A 150 13.37 0.84 -10.58
C ALA A 150 14.04 1.70 -11.67
N ARG A 151 13.91 3.02 -11.64
CA ARG A 151 14.49 3.91 -12.64
C ARG A 151 16.01 3.68 -12.77
N GLY A 152 16.49 3.56 -14.01
CA GLY A 152 17.90 3.32 -14.30
C GLY A 152 18.34 1.86 -14.22
N THR A 153 17.47 0.93 -13.84
CA THR A 153 17.77 -0.50 -13.89
C THR A 153 17.66 -1.04 -15.33
N ALA A 154 18.29 -2.19 -15.58
CA ALA A 154 18.19 -2.87 -16.88
C ALA A 154 16.75 -3.32 -17.18
N GLU A 155 16.02 -3.73 -16.16
CA GLU A 155 14.61 -4.14 -16.25
C GLU A 155 13.74 -2.96 -16.70
N ALA A 156 13.87 -1.80 -16.05
CA ALA A 156 13.14 -0.60 -16.42
C ALA A 156 13.48 -0.13 -17.85
N MET A 157 14.73 -0.23 -18.26
CA MET A 157 15.16 0.10 -19.62
C MET A 157 14.59 -0.87 -20.66
N SER A 158 14.39 -2.14 -20.31
CA SER A 158 13.77 -3.12 -21.21
C SER A 158 12.30 -2.80 -21.51
N CYS A 159 11.60 -2.16 -20.59
CA CYS A 159 10.20 -1.78 -20.75
C CYS A 159 9.97 -0.77 -21.88
N TYR A 160 10.93 0.11 -22.11
CA TYR A 160 10.84 1.08 -23.22
C TYR A 160 10.99 0.44 -24.60
N ARG A 161 11.67 -0.71 -24.70
CA ARG A 161 11.93 -1.38 -25.99
C ARG A 161 10.69 -2.03 -26.61
N GLY A 162 9.68 -2.30 -25.79
CA GLY A 162 8.40 -2.86 -26.23
C GLY A 162 7.23 -1.92 -25.95
N ALA A 163 7.51 -0.62 -25.73
CA ALA A 163 6.48 0.33 -25.41
C ALA A 163 5.47 0.43 -26.55
N SER A 164 4.21 0.21 -26.21
CA SER A 164 3.06 0.39 -27.10
C SER A 164 2.15 1.45 -26.49
N TYR A 165 1.39 2.10 -27.34
CA TYR A 165 0.34 3.02 -26.92
C TYR A 165 -0.99 2.48 -27.43
N LEU A 166 -1.98 2.44 -26.57
CA LEU A 166 -3.26 1.88 -26.89
C LEU A 166 -4.37 2.79 -26.39
N TRP A 167 -5.30 3.12 -27.25
CA TRP A 167 -6.55 3.75 -26.83
C TRP A 167 -7.51 2.69 -26.31
N VAL A 168 -8.06 2.91 -25.12
CA VAL A 168 -9.04 2.03 -24.49
C VAL A 168 -10.25 2.86 -24.10
N GLU A 169 -11.44 2.48 -24.57
CA GLU A 169 -12.68 3.12 -24.20
C GLU A 169 -13.04 2.77 -22.74
N HIS A 170 -13.61 3.72 -22.00
CA HIS A 170 -14.01 3.51 -20.60
C HIS A 170 -15.09 2.42 -20.44
N SER A 171 -15.85 2.13 -21.54
CA SER A 171 -16.82 1.06 -21.57
C SER A 171 -16.20 -0.33 -21.77
N ASP A 172 -14.96 -0.40 -22.25
CA ASP A 172 -14.27 -1.64 -22.51
C ASP A 172 -13.57 -2.18 -21.26
N PRO A 173 -13.44 -3.50 -21.12
CA PRO A 173 -12.60 -4.06 -20.07
C PRO A 173 -11.12 -3.71 -20.32
N PRO A 174 -10.27 -3.76 -19.28
CA PRO A 174 -8.82 -3.64 -19.45
C PRO A 174 -8.31 -4.59 -20.54
N PRO A 175 -7.36 -4.18 -21.38
CA PRO A 175 -6.83 -5.02 -22.45
C PRO A 175 -6.23 -6.32 -21.91
N SER A 176 -6.42 -7.42 -22.60
CA SER A 176 -5.81 -8.70 -22.25
C SER A 176 -4.38 -8.77 -22.80
N MET A 177 -3.42 -8.16 -22.11
CA MET A 177 -2.01 -8.16 -22.50
C MET A 177 -1.09 -8.30 -21.28
N SER A 178 0.13 -8.75 -21.51
CA SER A 178 1.14 -8.86 -20.44
C SER A 178 1.56 -7.47 -19.92
N GLY A 179 1.82 -7.41 -18.63
CA GLY A 179 2.28 -6.17 -17.99
C GLY A 179 1.18 -5.29 -17.42
N ILE A 180 -0.09 -5.63 -17.60
CA ILE A 180 -1.19 -5.00 -16.85
C ILE A 180 -1.16 -5.56 -15.43
N PRO A 181 -1.23 -4.72 -14.38
CA PRO A 181 -1.34 -5.18 -13.00
C PRO A 181 -2.57 -6.06 -12.86
N ASP A 182 -2.39 -7.29 -12.45
CA ASP A 182 -3.49 -8.16 -12.04
C ASP A 182 -3.92 -7.86 -10.60
N VAL A 183 -4.98 -8.52 -10.14
CA VAL A 183 -5.51 -8.32 -8.79
C VAL A 183 -4.50 -8.68 -7.70
N GLN A 184 -3.57 -9.62 -7.97
CA GLN A 184 -2.52 -9.97 -7.03
C GLN A 184 -1.47 -8.86 -6.91
N VAL A 185 -1.03 -8.27 -8.02
CA VAL A 185 -0.13 -7.11 -8.02
C VAL A 185 -0.77 -5.92 -7.31
N LEU A 186 -2.08 -5.69 -7.53
CA LEU A 186 -2.81 -4.65 -6.82
C LEU A 186 -2.91 -4.95 -5.31
N ALA A 187 -3.08 -6.21 -4.91
CA ALA A 187 -3.06 -6.61 -3.51
C ALA A 187 -1.70 -6.32 -2.85
N GLU A 188 -0.60 -6.66 -3.51
CA GLU A 188 0.74 -6.38 -3.00
C GLU A 188 1.00 -4.86 -2.88
N LEU A 189 0.53 -4.07 -3.85
CA LEU A 189 0.59 -2.61 -3.77
C LEU A 189 -0.24 -2.06 -2.61
N ALA A 190 -1.46 -2.56 -2.41
CA ALA A 190 -2.31 -2.18 -1.29
C ALA A 190 -1.65 -2.54 0.05
N TYR A 191 -0.99 -3.70 0.12
CA TYR A 191 -0.30 -4.17 1.33
C TYR A 191 0.84 -3.24 1.75
N GLU A 192 1.63 -2.70 0.81
CA GLU A 192 2.68 -1.72 1.11
C GLU A 192 2.14 -0.43 1.75
N HIS A 193 0.84 -0.17 1.60
CA HIS A 193 0.16 1.01 2.14
C HIS A 193 -0.76 0.70 3.32
N VAL A 194 -0.67 -0.50 3.91
CA VAL A 194 -1.37 -0.82 5.14
C VAL A 194 -0.67 -0.13 6.31
N ASP A 195 -1.29 0.90 6.78
CA ASP A 195 -0.84 1.66 7.93
C ASP A 195 -1.63 1.23 9.17
N ILE A 196 -0.92 0.81 10.21
CA ILE A 196 -1.53 0.42 11.49
C ILE A 196 -1.60 1.63 12.41
N PRO A 197 -2.78 1.91 13.03
CA PRO A 197 -2.88 2.99 14.01
C PRO A 197 -1.96 2.72 15.21
N GLY A 198 -1.46 3.79 15.82
CA GLY A 198 -0.68 3.70 17.05
C GLY A 198 -1.48 2.98 18.13
N LEU A 199 -0.86 2.01 18.78
CA LEU A 199 -1.50 1.22 19.82
C LEU A 199 -1.17 1.82 21.19
N SER A 200 -2.17 1.93 22.05
CA SER A 200 -2.00 2.15 23.46
C SER A 200 -2.64 1.00 24.25
N PHE A 201 -1.96 0.52 25.27
CA PHE A 201 -2.54 -0.48 26.16
C PHE A 201 -2.64 0.07 27.58
N GLU A 202 -3.65 -0.40 28.28
CA GLU A 202 -3.90 0.02 29.64
C GLU A 202 -3.48 -1.06 30.64
N VAL A 203 -3.12 -0.63 31.84
CA VAL A 203 -2.68 -1.51 32.92
C VAL A 203 -3.35 -1.17 34.24
N SER A 204 -3.60 -2.20 35.05
CA SER A 204 -4.06 -2.04 36.44
C SER A 204 -3.30 -3.01 37.36
N PRO A 205 -2.67 -2.53 38.43
CA PRO A 205 -2.56 -1.14 38.88
C PRO A 205 -1.88 -0.21 37.87
N ALA A 206 -1.98 1.12 38.07
CA ALA A 206 -1.32 2.10 37.20
C ALA A 206 0.19 1.81 37.10
N ALA A 207 0.82 2.20 35.97
CA ALA A 207 2.21 1.87 35.64
C ALA A 207 3.22 2.34 36.71
N ASP A 208 2.93 3.42 37.41
CA ASP A 208 3.74 3.96 38.51
C ASP A 208 3.40 3.36 39.90
N ALA A 209 2.41 2.50 39.99
CA ALA A 209 1.88 1.97 41.27
C ALA A 209 1.90 0.43 41.35
N GLN A 210 2.68 -0.24 40.50
CA GLN A 210 2.86 -1.68 40.52
C GLN A 210 3.47 -2.18 41.81
N LYS A 211 3.13 -3.42 42.22
CA LYS A 211 3.65 -4.03 43.45
C LYS A 211 4.24 -5.40 43.15
N VAL A 212 5.32 -5.72 43.85
CA VAL A 212 5.91 -7.06 43.81
C VAL A 212 4.85 -8.11 44.19
N ASN A 213 4.79 -9.18 43.42
CA ASN A 213 3.86 -10.30 43.59
C ASN A 213 2.38 -9.91 43.50
N LEU A 214 2.05 -8.74 42.97
CA LEU A 214 0.69 -8.38 42.61
C LEU A 214 0.53 -8.45 41.09
N ALA A 215 -0.48 -9.18 40.62
CA ALA A 215 -0.74 -9.33 39.19
C ALA A 215 -1.19 -7.99 38.57
N THR A 216 -0.50 -7.59 37.52
CA THR A 216 -0.86 -6.46 36.66
C THR A 216 -1.75 -6.95 35.54
N TRP A 217 -2.93 -6.41 35.45
CA TRP A 217 -3.86 -6.64 34.33
C TRP A 217 -3.44 -5.75 33.16
N VAL A 218 -3.45 -6.31 31.95
CA VAL A 218 -3.17 -5.61 30.69
C VAL A 218 -4.35 -5.81 29.78
N TRP A 219 -4.82 -4.73 29.16
CA TRP A 219 -5.89 -4.83 28.15
C TRP A 219 -5.78 -3.75 27.08
N LEU A 220 -6.31 -4.08 25.90
CA LEU A 220 -6.50 -3.16 24.79
C LEU A 220 -8.00 -3.09 24.50
N PRO A 221 -8.59 -1.88 24.49
CA PRO A 221 -10.00 -1.71 24.16
C PRO A 221 -10.28 -1.96 22.69
N ALA A 222 -11.52 -2.26 22.34
CA ALA A 222 -11.93 -2.52 20.94
C ALA A 222 -11.66 -1.34 20.00
N SER A 223 -11.64 -0.12 20.53
CA SER A 223 -11.30 1.08 19.74
C SER A 223 -9.89 1.07 19.16
N GLU A 224 -8.97 0.36 19.81
CA GLU A 224 -7.56 0.22 19.38
C GLU A 224 -7.35 -0.98 18.45
N LEU A 225 -8.33 -1.85 18.31
CA LEU A 225 -8.23 -3.15 17.63
C LEU A 225 -9.13 -3.26 16.40
N GLY A 226 -9.46 -2.13 15.79
CA GLY A 226 -10.21 -2.10 14.53
C GLY A 226 -9.42 -2.74 13.38
N SER A 227 -10.09 -3.46 12.50
CA SER A 227 -9.46 -3.90 11.26
C SER A 227 -9.14 -2.69 10.36
N VAL A 228 -8.02 -2.76 9.66
CA VAL A 228 -7.58 -1.75 8.69
C VAL A 228 -7.72 -2.34 7.30
N SER A 229 -8.30 -1.58 6.37
CA SER A 229 -8.43 -2.02 4.98
C SER A 229 -7.90 -0.98 4.03
N VAL A 230 -7.17 -1.44 3.01
CA VAL A 230 -6.61 -0.63 1.93
C VAL A 230 -7.02 -1.24 0.61
N THR A 231 -7.51 -0.42 -0.31
CA THR A 231 -7.89 -0.86 -1.65
C THR A 231 -7.00 -0.21 -2.68
N ALA A 232 -6.36 -1.02 -3.53
CA ALA A 232 -5.71 -0.56 -4.76
C ALA A 232 -6.59 -0.91 -5.95
N ARG A 233 -6.71 0.01 -6.90
CA ARG A 233 -7.49 -0.16 -8.13
C ARG A 233 -6.82 0.52 -9.30
N LEU A 234 -7.06 -0.01 -10.49
CA LEU A 234 -6.61 0.63 -11.70
C LEU A 234 -7.45 1.89 -11.95
N ASP A 235 -6.80 3.01 -12.27
CA ASP A 235 -7.48 4.28 -12.50
C ASP A 235 -8.46 4.17 -13.69
N GLY A 236 -9.69 4.68 -13.51
CA GLY A 236 -10.76 4.55 -14.49
C GLY A 236 -11.40 3.15 -14.58
N TYR A 237 -10.86 2.12 -13.93
CA TYR A 237 -11.33 0.74 -14.01
C TYR A 237 -11.57 0.13 -12.62
N ALA A 238 -12.64 0.57 -11.97
CA ALA A 238 -13.02 0.06 -10.63
C ALA A 238 -13.27 -1.46 -10.60
N SER A 239 -13.51 -2.07 -11.76
CA SER A 239 -13.66 -3.52 -11.93
C SER A 239 -12.35 -4.29 -11.79
N LEU A 240 -11.20 -3.62 -11.76
CA LEU A 240 -9.89 -4.23 -11.51
C LEU A 240 -9.31 -3.61 -10.24
N SER A 241 -9.56 -4.28 -9.12
CA SER A 241 -9.18 -3.82 -7.79
C SER A 241 -8.86 -4.98 -6.87
N SER A 242 -8.12 -4.70 -5.81
CA SER A 242 -7.89 -5.59 -4.67
C SER A 242 -7.98 -4.84 -3.36
N THR A 243 -8.59 -5.45 -2.37
CA THR A 243 -8.68 -4.93 -1.02
C THR A 243 -7.89 -5.82 -0.08
N VAL A 244 -6.94 -5.23 0.62
CA VAL A 244 -6.16 -5.86 1.68
C VAL A 244 -6.78 -5.48 3.02
N THR A 245 -6.94 -6.46 3.89
CA THR A 245 -7.48 -6.25 5.23
C THR A 245 -6.54 -6.85 6.27
N ALA A 246 -6.05 -6.00 7.17
CA ALA A 246 -5.29 -6.41 8.34
C ALA A 246 -6.20 -6.48 9.56
N ARG A 247 -6.11 -7.58 10.33
CA ARG A 247 -6.92 -7.82 11.54
C ARG A 247 -6.02 -8.20 12.70
N PRO A 248 -6.19 -7.57 13.87
CA PRO A 248 -5.46 -7.97 15.06
C PRO A 248 -5.96 -9.32 15.56
N VAL A 249 -5.05 -10.23 15.91
CA VAL A 249 -5.41 -11.58 16.34
C VAL A 249 -4.93 -11.92 17.75
N SER A 250 -3.77 -11.40 18.15
CA SER A 250 -3.20 -11.65 19.47
C SER A 250 -2.24 -10.55 19.90
N VAL A 251 -1.94 -10.51 21.19
CA VAL A 251 -0.90 -9.68 21.79
C VAL A 251 0.11 -10.56 22.51
N SER A 252 1.38 -10.37 22.23
CA SER A 252 2.47 -10.86 23.06
C SER A 252 2.90 -9.76 24.05
N LEU A 253 3.22 -10.15 25.29
CA LEU A 253 3.72 -9.26 26.33
C LEU A 253 5.18 -9.58 26.63
N ASP A 254 6.01 -8.51 26.74
CA ASP A 254 7.35 -8.58 27.30
C ASP A 254 7.41 -7.71 28.56
N ALA A 255 7.72 -8.32 29.69
CA ALA A 255 7.77 -7.64 30.97
C ALA A 255 9.01 -6.72 31.14
N GLY A 256 9.98 -6.77 30.20
CA GLY A 256 11.26 -6.04 30.30
C GLY A 256 12.21 -6.60 31.36
N THR A 257 11.90 -7.77 31.91
CA THR A 257 12.74 -8.47 32.92
C THR A 257 12.43 -9.96 32.99
N ALA A 258 13.44 -10.75 33.31
CA ALA A 258 13.28 -12.18 33.61
C ALA A 258 12.64 -12.44 34.98
N ASP A 259 12.67 -11.44 35.90
CA ASP A 259 12.08 -11.52 37.24
C ASP A 259 10.54 -11.22 37.16
N ALA A 260 9.86 -11.79 36.21
CA ALA A 260 8.41 -11.64 36.03
C ALA A 260 7.77 -12.91 35.48
N THR A 261 6.48 -13.09 35.77
CA THR A 261 5.62 -14.11 35.15
C THR A 261 4.63 -13.43 34.23
N VAL A 262 4.64 -13.77 32.93
CA VAL A 262 3.65 -13.29 31.99
C VAL A 262 2.43 -14.19 32.00
N HIS A 263 1.24 -13.61 32.14
CA HIS A 263 -0.05 -14.29 32.07
C HIS A 263 -0.62 -14.14 30.67
N ALA A 264 -0.38 -15.13 29.85
CA ALA A 264 -0.90 -15.22 28.49
C ALA A 264 -1.03 -16.69 28.11
N GLY A 265 -1.86 -17.03 27.17
CA GLY A 265 -1.91 -18.35 26.58
C GLY A 265 -0.61 -18.67 25.78
N SER A 266 -0.46 -19.88 25.30
CA SER A 266 0.72 -20.32 24.52
C SER A 266 0.95 -19.53 23.22
N GLY A 267 -0.06 -18.83 22.72
CA GLY A 267 0.00 -17.94 21.55
C GLY A 267 -0.14 -16.46 21.87
N GLY A 268 0.07 -16.05 23.13
CA GLY A 268 -0.21 -14.69 23.60
C GLY A 268 -1.64 -14.50 24.11
N CYS A 269 -2.03 -13.25 24.29
CA CYS A 269 -3.39 -12.87 24.69
C CYS A 269 -4.26 -12.75 23.44
N ALA A 270 -5.20 -13.66 23.24
CA ALA A 270 -6.05 -13.67 22.06
C ALA A 270 -7.10 -12.55 22.08
N VAL A 271 -7.50 -12.08 20.89
CA VAL A 271 -8.67 -11.19 20.73
C VAL A 271 -9.92 -11.96 21.13
N SER A 272 -10.71 -11.40 22.04
CA SER A 272 -11.99 -11.98 22.46
C SER A 272 -13.08 -11.78 21.41
N SER A 273 -14.20 -12.49 21.56
CA SER A 273 -15.38 -12.30 20.70
C SER A 273 -16.00 -10.88 20.79
N ALA A 274 -15.64 -10.11 21.82
CA ALA A 274 -16.03 -8.70 21.96
C ALA A 274 -15.04 -7.72 21.29
N GLY A 275 -14.00 -8.22 20.58
CA GLY A 275 -13.01 -7.39 19.91
C GLY A 275 -12.01 -6.73 20.86
N VAL A 276 -11.85 -7.24 22.09
CA VAL A 276 -10.89 -6.72 23.06
C VAL A 276 -9.82 -7.77 23.35
N ILE A 277 -8.62 -7.32 23.70
CA ILE A 277 -7.54 -8.16 24.20
C ILE A 277 -7.40 -7.95 25.69
N GLY A 278 -7.27 -9.07 26.43
CA GLY A 278 -7.24 -9.05 27.88
C GLY A 278 -8.59 -8.73 28.48
N ALA A 279 -8.59 -8.18 29.67
CA ALA A 279 -9.79 -7.72 30.35
C ALA A 279 -9.45 -6.56 31.27
N GLU A 280 -10.30 -5.55 31.29
CA GLU A 280 -10.23 -4.46 32.25
C GLU A 280 -10.37 -5.01 33.69
N TRP A 281 -9.51 -4.53 34.58
CA TRP A 281 -9.64 -4.88 35.98
C TRP A 281 -10.82 -4.15 36.64
N THR A 282 -11.60 -4.89 37.41
CA THR A 282 -12.66 -4.34 38.25
C THR A 282 -12.56 -4.91 39.65
N SER A 283 -13.16 -4.25 40.64
CA SER A 283 -13.14 -4.72 42.02
C SER A 283 -13.79 -6.12 42.20
N ALA A 284 -14.69 -6.52 41.32
CA ALA A 284 -15.30 -7.85 41.29
C ALA A 284 -14.29 -8.95 40.94
N ARG A 285 -13.19 -8.61 40.26
CA ARG A 285 -12.12 -9.53 39.85
C ARG A 285 -10.95 -9.62 40.82
N LYS A 286 -11.12 -9.07 42.03
CA LYS A 286 -10.10 -9.09 43.05
C LYS A 286 -9.71 -10.53 43.42
N GLY A 287 -8.42 -10.85 43.27
CA GLY A 287 -7.84 -12.18 43.53
C GLY A 287 -7.89 -13.14 42.36
N GLU A 288 -8.40 -12.73 41.22
CA GLU A 288 -8.33 -13.51 39.99
C GLU A 288 -6.95 -13.32 39.33
N THR A 289 -6.50 -14.31 38.56
CA THR A 289 -5.36 -14.20 37.65
C THR A 289 -5.81 -13.48 36.37
N PRO A 290 -5.08 -12.45 35.90
CA PRO A 290 -5.46 -11.77 34.66
C PRO A 290 -5.39 -12.73 33.47
N PRO A 291 -6.35 -12.68 32.53
CA PRO A 291 -6.28 -13.44 31.29
C PRO A 291 -5.15 -12.94 30.36
N CYS A 292 -4.71 -11.71 30.57
CA CYS A 292 -3.58 -11.06 29.94
C CYS A 292 -2.93 -10.13 30.96
N GLY A 293 -1.64 -10.30 31.22
CA GLY A 293 -0.97 -9.48 32.23
C GLY A 293 0.40 -9.98 32.67
N VAL A 294 0.94 -9.37 33.70
CA VAL A 294 2.29 -9.64 34.20
C VAL A 294 2.29 -9.62 35.73
N THR A 295 3.05 -10.51 36.36
CA THR A 295 3.38 -10.42 37.79
C THR A 295 4.88 -10.22 37.95
N TYR A 296 5.29 -9.09 38.50
CA TYR A 296 6.67 -8.78 38.78
C TYR A 296 7.10 -9.36 40.15
N HIS A 297 8.27 -9.99 40.19
CA HIS A 297 8.81 -10.61 41.41
C HIS A 297 9.88 -9.76 42.07
N ARG A 298 10.27 -8.64 41.46
CA ARG A 298 11.32 -7.75 41.97
C ARG A 298 10.95 -6.29 41.80
N ALA A 299 11.32 -5.47 42.76
CA ALA A 299 11.16 -4.02 42.73
C ALA A 299 12.13 -3.35 41.75
N THR A 300 11.74 -2.18 41.21
CA THR A 300 12.52 -1.42 40.19
C THR A 300 13.44 -0.35 40.76
N HIS A 301 13.43 -0.10 42.09
CA HIS A 301 14.15 1.01 42.70
C HIS A 301 15.66 1.08 42.36
N ALA A 302 16.26 -0.04 41.98
CA ALA A 302 17.65 -0.11 41.56
C ALA A 302 17.86 0.07 40.05
N THR A 303 16.81 -0.04 39.23
CA THR A 303 16.88 -0.09 37.75
C THR A 303 16.22 1.09 37.06
N GLY A 304 15.49 1.92 37.83
CA GLY A 304 14.76 3.06 37.26
C GLY A 304 13.40 2.73 36.61
N GLY A 305 13.05 1.44 36.42
CA GLY A 305 11.83 0.96 35.83
C GLY A 305 12.05 -0.27 34.93
N TYR A 306 10.99 -1.02 34.68
CA TYR A 306 10.96 -2.03 33.63
C TYR A 306 10.19 -1.45 32.44
N GLU A 307 10.54 -1.86 31.22
CA GLU A 307 9.84 -1.48 30.00
C GLU A 307 8.85 -2.59 29.65
N LEU A 308 7.57 -2.39 30.01
CA LEU A 308 6.50 -3.30 29.63
C LEU A 308 6.11 -3.04 28.18
N SER A 309 6.30 -4.05 27.32
CA SER A 309 5.93 -3.97 25.92
C SER A 309 4.75 -4.87 25.60
N ALA A 310 3.87 -4.40 24.73
CA ALA A 310 2.77 -5.15 24.15
C ALA A 310 2.89 -5.09 22.63
N THR A 311 3.02 -6.25 21.98
CA THR A 311 3.14 -6.37 20.53
C THR A 311 1.94 -7.12 19.98
N VAL A 312 1.16 -6.46 19.14
CA VAL A 312 -0.02 -7.03 18.46
C VAL A 312 0.42 -7.71 17.17
N THR A 313 -0.02 -8.95 16.99
CA THR A 313 0.11 -9.67 15.73
C THR A 313 -1.12 -9.42 14.87
N TRP A 314 -0.89 -9.04 13.62
CA TRP A 314 -1.90 -8.76 12.62
C TRP A 314 -1.87 -9.82 11.52
N GLU A 315 -2.98 -10.51 11.31
CA GLU A 315 -3.18 -11.33 10.12
C GLU A 315 -3.66 -10.45 8.98
N VAL A 316 -3.11 -10.69 7.79
CA VAL A 316 -3.43 -9.90 6.60
C VAL A 316 -3.95 -10.82 5.52
N SER A 317 -5.09 -10.47 4.97
CA SER A 317 -5.70 -11.15 3.82
C SER A 317 -6.06 -10.16 2.74
N TRP A 318 -6.23 -10.65 1.53
CA TRP A 318 -6.68 -9.84 0.40
C TRP A 318 -7.81 -10.52 -0.37
N GLU A 319 -8.60 -9.70 -1.06
CA GLU A 319 -9.70 -10.11 -1.94
C GLU A 319 -9.66 -9.26 -3.21
N GLY A 320 -9.58 -9.91 -4.36
CA GLY A 320 -9.61 -9.31 -5.69
C GLY A 320 -11.02 -9.15 -6.22
N SER A 321 -11.22 -8.20 -7.12
CA SER A 321 -12.50 -7.95 -7.80
C SER A 321 -12.97 -9.12 -8.69
N ASP A 322 -12.10 -10.04 -9.01
CA ASP A 322 -12.39 -11.29 -9.74
C ASP A 322 -12.82 -12.45 -8.84
N GLY A 323 -12.90 -12.21 -7.52
CA GLY A 323 -13.23 -13.20 -6.51
C GLY A 323 -12.04 -14.06 -6.07
N SER A 324 -10.85 -13.80 -6.56
CA SER A 324 -9.63 -14.42 -6.03
C SER A 324 -9.25 -13.77 -4.69
N GLY A 325 -8.44 -14.46 -3.90
CA GLY A 325 -7.99 -13.97 -2.61
C GLY A 325 -6.97 -14.89 -1.97
N GLY A 326 -6.40 -14.46 -0.86
CA GLY A 326 -5.40 -15.22 -0.13
C GLY A 326 -4.86 -14.47 1.07
N ASP A 327 -3.88 -15.11 1.73
CA ASP A 327 -3.19 -14.51 2.86
C ASP A 327 -1.93 -13.81 2.38
N LEU A 328 -1.62 -12.69 3.03
CA LEU A 328 -0.37 -11.95 2.91
C LEU A 328 0.45 -12.12 4.19
N PRO A 329 1.75 -11.80 4.19
CA PRO A 329 2.58 -11.93 5.37
C PRO A 329 1.97 -11.20 6.56
N ALA A 330 1.87 -11.89 7.71
CA ALA A 330 1.45 -11.29 8.96
C ALA A 330 2.45 -10.21 9.39
N GLY A 331 1.97 -9.19 10.09
CA GLY A 331 2.79 -8.13 10.61
C GLY A 331 2.67 -8.00 12.13
N GLU A 332 3.65 -7.35 12.73
CA GLU A 332 3.67 -7.06 14.16
C GLU A 332 3.82 -5.58 14.39
N PHE A 333 3.04 -5.04 15.32
CA PHE A 333 3.14 -3.66 15.74
C PHE A 333 2.94 -3.56 17.25
N GLY A 334 3.81 -2.84 17.94
CA GLY A 334 3.79 -2.80 19.39
C GLY A 334 4.03 -1.39 19.95
N SER A 335 3.74 -1.27 21.24
CA SER A 335 4.08 -0.11 22.04
C SER A 335 4.66 -0.57 23.37
N SER A 336 5.37 0.34 24.03
CA SER A 336 5.92 0.08 25.35
C SER A 336 5.65 1.23 26.30
N GLN A 337 5.64 0.93 27.59
CA GLN A 337 5.57 1.93 28.66
C GLN A 337 6.42 1.54 29.85
N PRO A 338 7.09 2.51 30.50
CA PRO A 338 7.85 2.24 31.71
C PRO A 338 6.92 1.93 32.88
N VAL A 339 7.24 0.90 33.64
CA VAL A 339 6.52 0.51 34.86
C VAL A 339 7.40 0.58 36.10
N GLN A 340 6.84 1.12 37.18
CA GLN A 340 7.52 1.24 38.47
C GLN A 340 6.94 0.19 39.43
N VAL A 341 7.79 -0.76 39.86
CA VAL A 341 7.38 -1.85 40.76
C VAL A 341 7.95 -1.57 42.17
N GLN A 342 7.06 -1.48 43.13
CA GLN A 342 7.38 -1.17 44.54
C GLN A 342 7.26 -2.42 45.40
N GLU A 343 8.16 -2.58 46.36
CA GLU A 343 8.05 -3.58 47.40
C GLU A 343 7.30 -3.00 48.62
N VAL A 344 6.36 -3.74 49.15
CA VAL A 344 5.65 -3.39 50.38
C VAL A 344 6.22 -4.19 51.51
N GLN A 345 6.95 -3.51 52.43
CA GLN A 345 7.47 -4.14 53.62
C GLN A 345 6.60 -3.82 54.82
N THR A 346 6.19 -4.84 55.55
CA THR A 346 5.47 -4.69 56.84
C THR A 346 6.50 -4.69 57.98
N ILE A 347 6.61 -3.59 58.71
CA ILE A 347 7.41 -3.55 59.92
C ILE A 347 6.51 -3.96 61.08
N VAL A 348 6.76 -5.14 61.63
CA VAL A 348 6.11 -5.57 62.90
C VAL A 348 6.91 -4.94 64.02
N ARG A 349 6.29 -4.06 64.79
CA ARG A 349 6.83 -3.46 65.98
C ARG A 349 6.37 -4.25 67.23
#